data_d4317368f69957e622c472b51b39dec8
#
_entry.id   d4317368f69957e622c472b51b39dec8
#
_cell.length_a   1.000
_cell.length_b   1.000
_cell.length_c   1.000
_cell.angle_alpha   90.00
_cell.angle_beta   90.00
_cell.angle_gamma   90.00
#
_symmetry.space_group_name_H-M   'P 1'
#
loop_
_entity.id
_entity.type
_entity.pdbx_description
1 polymer ?
#
loop_
_entity_poly.entity_id
_entity_poly.type
_entity_poly.pdbx_seq_one_letter_code
_entity_poly.pdbx_strand_id
1 'polypeptide(L)'
;ADVLKAASLIAGKHRLNLHAISGDFQGKKVDRDEVEPAHFESWMQWAKENGMKLDFNSTSFSHPKSGDLTLANPDDAIRNFWIEHTKRCRWISEEMGKYQDDPCIMNLWIQDGSKEVPASRLKYRQILEQSLDEIFATEYKNMKDCIEAKLFGIGLESYTVGSYDFYLGYGAKKNKIVTLDTGHFHLTE
;
A
#
# COMPACT_ATOMS: atom_id res chain seq x y z
N ALA A 1 23.60 6.49 -1.20
CA ALA A 1 24.45 7.48 -0.49
C ALA A 1 23.59 8.48 0.31
N ASP A 2 22.60 9.14 -0.29
CA ASP A 2 21.86 10.25 0.34
C ASP A 2 20.95 9.81 1.50
N VAL A 3 20.30 8.66 1.37
CA VAL A 3 19.46 8.07 2.45
C VAL A 3 20.29 7.82 3.72
N LEU A 4 21.48 7.23 3.57
CA LEU A 4 22.37 6.96 4.73
C LEU A 4 22.90 8.26 5.34
N LYS A 5 23.22 9.26 4.52
CA LYS A 5 23.62 10.57 5.00
C LYS A 5 22.50 11.25 5.79
N ALA A 6 21.27 11.21 5.28
CA ALA A 6 20.11 11.73 5.98
C ALA A 6 19.86 10.98 7.31
N ALA A 7 19.88 9.66 7.28
CA ALA A 7 19.71 8.83 8.48
C ALA A 7 20.77 9.11 9.54
N SER A 8 22.03 9.36 9.15
CA SER A 8 23.12 9.66 10.11
C SER A 8 22.92 10.97 10.90
N LEU A 9 22.04 11.87 10.43
CA LEU A 9 21.73 13.13 11.11
C LEU A 9 20.62 12.98 12.15
N ILE A 10 19.94 11.84 12.19
CA ILE A 10 18.80 11.58 13.08
C ILE A 10 19.17 10.42 14.00
N ALA A 11 19.17 10.66 15.30
CA ALA A 11 19.43 9.60 16.26
C ALA A 11 18.30 8.58 16.32
N GLY A 12 18.64 7.29 16.36
CA GLY A 12 17.67 6.21 16.53
C GLY A 12 17.84 5.05 15.57
N LYS A 13 16.87 4.14 15.57
CA LYS A 13 16.76 3.05 14.60
C LYS A 13 15.94 3.52 13.41
N HIS A 14 16.40 3.23 12.20
CA HIS A 14 15.79 3.70 10.99
C HIS A 14 15.11 2.58 10.22
N ARG A 15 13.98 2.93 9.61
CA ARG A 15 13.26 2.09 8.65
C ARG A 15 13.08 2.85 7.35
N LEU A 16 13.25 2.17 6.23
CA LEU A 16 13.01 2.73 4.91
C LEU A 16 11.74 2.10 4.34
N ASN A 17 10.79 2.93 3.97
CA ASN A 17 9.56 2.48 3.33
C ASN A 17 9.76 2.46 1.81
N LEU A 18 9.74 1.28 1.21
CA LEU A 18 9.88 1.09 -0.23
C LEU A 18 8.52 1.04 -0.91
N HIS A 19 8.46 1.58 -2.12
CA HIS A 19 7.31 1.41 -3.00
C HIS A 19 7.50 0.22 -3.94
N ALA A 20 6.42 -0.41 -4.36
CA ALA A 20 6.45 -1.53 -5.31
C ALA A 20 7.14 -1.19 -6.66
N ILE A 21 7.21 0.10 -7.00
CA ILE A 21 7.95 0.60 -8.18
C ILE A 21 9.46 0.66 -7.99
N SER A 22 9.95 0.49 -6.77
CA SER A 22 11.38 0.58 -6.44
C SER A 22 12.13 -0.74 -6.63
N GLY A 23 11.50 -1.75 -7.21
CA GLY A 23 12.11 -3.05 -7.48
C GLY A 23 13.32 -2.95 -8.42
N ASP A 24 14.31 -3.80 -8.20
CA ASP A 24 15.42 -4.00 -9.13
C ASP A 24 14.99 -4.98 -10.23
N PHE A 25 14.47 -4.43 -11.31
CA PHE A 25 13.96 -5.21 -12.43
C PHE A 25 15.05 -5.56 -13.47
N GLN A 26 16.30 -5.16 -13.25
CA GLN A 26 17.45 -5.45 -14.13
C GLN A 26 17.19 -5.09 -15.60
N GLY A 27 16.51 -3.97 -15.83
CA GLY A 27 16.13 -3.50 -17.16
C GLY A 27 14.98 -4.26 -17.84
N LYS A 28 14.37 -5.23 -17.16
CA LYS A 28 13.18 -5.94 -17.66
C LYS A 28 11.92 -5.12 -17.38
N LYS A 29 10.94 -5.25 -18.27
CA LYS A 29 9.61 -4.72 -18.03
C LYS A 29 8.84 -5.76 -17.21
N VAL A 30 8.52 -5.41 -15.96
CA VAL A 30 7.69 -6.19 -15.05
C VAL A 30 6.44 -5.38 -14.74
N ASP A 31 5.26 -5.95 -14.95
CA ASP A 31 4.01 -5.28 -14.62
C ASP A 31 3.70 -5.37 -13.11
N ARG A 32 2.73 -4.59 -12.64
CA ARG A 32 2.38 -4.52 -11.21
C ARG A 32 1.91 -5.86 -10.65
N ASP A 33 1.17 -6.63 -11.42
CA ASP A 33 0.68 -7.96 -11.06
C ASP A 33 1.71 -9.08 -11.25
N GLU A 34 2.96 -8.72 -11.60
CA GLU A 34 4.07 -9.65 -11.81
C GLU A 34 5.23 -9.43 -10.82
N VAL A 35 5.14 -8.41 -9.95
CA VAL A 35 6.20 -8.14 -8.96
C VAL A 35 6.34 -9.29 -7.97
N GLU A 36 7.58 -9.58 -7.56
CA GLU A 36 7.87 -10.68 -6.64
C GLU A 36 9.08 -10.37 -5.74
N PRO A 37 9.30 -11.12 -4.65
CA PRO A 37 10.39 -10.86 -3.68
C PRO A 37 11.78 -10.76 -4.30
N ALA A 38 12.06 -11.54 -5.35
CA ALA A 38 13.35 -11.53 -6.05
C ALA A 38 13.72 -10.12 -6.56
N HIS A 39 12.74 -9.31 -6.94
CA HIS A 39 12.97 -7.93 -7.38
C HIS A 39 13.41 -6.97 -6.25
N PHE A 40 13.39 -7.42 -5.00
CA PHE A 40 13.72 -6.61 -3.83
C PHE A 40 14.88 -7.18 -3.00
N GLU A 41 15.52 -8.25 -3.43
CA GLU A 41 16.65 -8.87 -2.71
C GLU A 41 17.82 -7.90 -2.53
N SER A 42 18.15 -7.10 -3.53
CA SER A 42 19.20 -6.08 -3.45
C SER A 42 18.91 -5.04 -2.36
N TRP A 43 17.64 -4.66 -2.17
CA TRP A 43 17.21 -3.77 -1.10
C TRP A 43 17.30 -4.42 0.29
N MET A 44 16.91 -5.69 0.39
CA MET A 44 16.99 -6.45 1.65
C MET A 44 18.45 -6.60 2.09
N GLN A 45 19.33 -6.93 1.16
CA GLN A 45 20.75 -7.03 1.42
C GLN A 45 21.34 -5.67 1.82
N TRP A 46 21.04 -4.61 1.07
CA TRP A 46 21.50 -3.25 1.37
C TRP A 46 21.03 -2.79 2.75
N ALA A 47 19.79 -3.02 3.10
CA ALA A 47 19.26 -2.63 4.41
C ALA A 47 19.99 -3.34 5.56
N LYS A 48 20.22 -4.64 5.42
CA LYS A 48 20.96 -5.45 6.40
C LYS A 48 22.39 -4.94 6.58
N GLU A 49 23.10 -4.66 5.49
CA GLU A 49 24.48 -4.14 5.52
C GLU A 49 24.58 -2.77 6.19
N ASN A 50 23.52 -1.97 6.15
CA ASN A 50 23.48 -0.62 6.70
C ASN A 50 22.70 -0.51 8.02
N GLY A 51 22.31 -1.64 8.63
CA GLY A 51 21.61 -1.65 9.91
C GLY A 51 20.22 -1.02 9.87
N MET A 52 19.61 -0.97 8.68
CA MET A 52 18.26 -0.45 8.46
C MET A 52 17.23 -1.58 8.38
N LYS A 53 15.98 -1.26 8.63
CA LYS A 53 14.84 -2.15 8.38
C LYS A 53 14.01 -1.61 7.22
N LEU A 54 13.24 -2.49 6.59
CA LEU A 54 12.37 -2.14 5.47
C LEU A 54 10.91 -2.25 5.85
N ASP A 55 10.14 -1.32 5.35
CA ASP A 55 8.70 -1.36 5.23
C ASP A 55 8.30 -1.24 3.75
N PHE A 56 7.05 -1.50 3.43
CA PHE A 56 6.63 -1.61 2.04
C PHE A 56 5.29 -0.92 1.78
N ASN A 57 5.18 -0.29 0.62
CA ASN A 57 3.95 0.29 0.10
C ASN A 57 3.54 -0.39 -1.21
N SER A 58 2.28 -0.78 -1.31
CA SER A 58 1.67 -1.03 -2.62
C SER A 58 1.62 0.29 -3.40
N THR A 59 1.77 0.20 -4.73
CA THR A 59 1.77 1.39 -5.58
C THR A 59 0.74 1.20 -6.69
N SER A 60 -0.45 1.77 -6.49
CA SER A 60 -1.57 1.65 -7.43
C SER A 60 -1.74 2.86 -8.35
N PHE A 61 -0.83 3.85 -8.28
CA PHE A 61 -0.81 5.03 -9.14
C PHE A 61 0.26 4.92 -10.25
N SER A 62 0.23 5.87 -11.19
CA SER A 62 1.18 5.96 -12.31
C SER A 62 1.23 4.69 -13.18
N HIS A 63 0.06 4.15 -13.50
CA HIS A 63 -0.10 2.98 -14.35
C HIS A 63 -1.32 3.15 -15.26
N PRO A 64 -1.32 2.61 -16.50
CA PRO A 64 -2.48 2.77 -17.42
C PRO A 64 -3.82 2.28 -16.86
N LYS A 65 -3.81 1.30 -15.96
CA LYS A 65 -5.00 0.80 -15.25
C LYS A 65 -5.32 1.60 -13.97
N SER A 66 -4.54 2.63 -13.63
CA SER A 66 -4.80 3.52 -12.49
C SER A 66 -5.69 4.67 -12.94
N GLY A 67 -6.99 4.44 -12.99
CA GLY A 67 -7.97 5.51 -13.17
C GLY A 67 -8.42 6.08 -11.81
N ASP A 68 -9.63 6.59 -11.78
CA ASP A 68 -10.28 7.05 -10.55
C ASP A 68 -10.48 5.93 -9.53
N LEU A 69 -10.62 4.69 -10.01
CA LEU A 69 -10.91 3.51 -9.19
C LEU A 69 -9.95 2.36 -9.53
N THR A 70 -9.43 1.73 -8.49
CA THR A 70 -8.58 0.53 -8.56
C THR A 70 -9.27 -0.66 -7.88
N LEU A 71 -9.15 -0.80 -6.57
CA LEU A 71 -9.77 -1.86 -5.77
C LEU A 71 -11.29 -1.74 -5.66
N ALA A 72 -11.84 -0.54 -5.82
CA ALA A 72 -13.27 -0.29 -5.91
C ALA A 72 -13.81 -0.25 -7.34
N ASN A 73 -13.01 -0.64 -8.34
CA ASN A 73 -13.42 -0.58 -9.73
C ASN A 73 -14.53 -1.61 -10.03
N PRO A 74 -15.63 -1.19 -10.67
CA PRO A 74 -16.69 -2.11 -11.08
C PRO A 74 -16.28 -3.06 -12.21
N ASP A 75 -15.23 -2.73 -12.97
CA ASP A 75 -14.62 -3.62 -13.96
C ASP A 75 -13.76 -4.67 -13.25
N ASP A 76 -14.18 -5.93 -13.35
CA ASP A 76 -13.51 -7.06 -12.71
C ASP A 76 -12.06 -7.24 -13.20
N ALA A 77 -11.77 -6.96 -14.47
CA ALA A 77 -10.43 -7.13 -15.01
C ALA A 77 -9.45 -6.12 -14.41
N ILE A 78 -9.87 -4.87 -14.24
CA ILE A 78 -9.08 -3.83 -13.59
C ILE A 78 -8.94 -4.13 -12.09
N ARG A 79 -10.05 -4.48 -11.44
CA ARG A 79 -10.04 -4.77 -10.00
C ARG A 79 -9.17 -5.98 -9.67
N ASN A 80 -9.29 -7.08 -10.40
CA ASN A 80 -8.49 -8.29 -10.18
C ASN A 80 -6.99 -8.05 -10.39
N PHE A 81 -6.61 -7.22 -11.35
CA PHE A 81 -5.23 -6.80 -11.55
C PHE A 81 -4.67 -6.12 -10.27
N TRP A 82 -5.41 -5.21 -9.66
CA TRP A 82 -4.98 -4.52 -8.46
C TRP A 82 -5.06 -5.37 -7.19
N ILE A 83 -6.00 -6.31 -7.13
CA ILE A 83 -6.04 -7.33 -6.06
C ILE A 83 -4.79 -8.20 -6.13
N GLU A 84 -4.42 -8.70 -7.31
CA GLU A 84 -3.22 -9.52 -7.49
C GLU A 84 -1.95 -8.72 -7.15
N HIS A 85 -1.83 -7.50 -7.65
CA HIS A 85 -0.74 -6.60 -7.27
C HIS A 85 -0.59 -6.49 -5.75
N THR A 86 -1.69 -6.23 -5.05
CA THR A 86 -1.65 -6.06 -3.59
C THR A 86 -1.30 -7.36 -2.86
N LYS A 87 -1.80 -8.51 -3.32
CA LYS A 87 -1.41 -9.82 -2.78
C LYS A 87 0.09 -10.07 -2.93
N ARG A 88 0.67 -9.71 -4.08
CA ARG A 88 2.12 -9.81 -4.30
C ARG A 88 2.91 -8.86 -3.41
N CYS A 89 2.44 -7.64 -3.21
CA CYS A 89 3.08 -6.71 -2.27
C CYS A 89 3.09 -7.26 -0.83
N ARG A 90 2.04 -7.93 -0.40
CA ARG A 90 1.98 -8.61 0.89
C ARG A 90 2.96 -9.79 0.99
N TRP A 91 3.08 -10.58 -0.08
CA TRP A 91 4.09 -11.64 -0.15
C TRP A 91 5.51 -11.09 -0.09
N ILE A 92 5.81 -10.02 -0.82
CA ILE A 92 7.10 -9.32 -0.74
C ILE A 92 7.38 -8.85 0.70
N SER A 93 6.39 -8.26 1.36
CA SER A 93 6.50 -7.79 2.73
C SER A 93 6.75 -8.92 3.73
N GLU A 94 6.12 -10.07 3.53
CA GLU A 94 6.38 -11.29 4.33
C GLU A 94 7.84 -11.75 4.20
N GLU A 95 8.38 -11.79 2.98
CA GLU A 95 9.77 -12.18 2.75
C GLU A 95 10.77 -11.14 3.30
N MET A 96 10.46 -9.84 3.18
CA MET A 96 11.24 -8.79 3.82
C MET A 96 11.26 -8.95 5.35
N GLY A 97 10.11 -9.22 5.96
CA GLY A 97 10.02 -9.45 7.39
C GLY A 97 10.82 -10.65 7.86
N LYS A 98 10.77 -11.76 7.14
CA LYS A 98 11.61 -12.95 7.40
C LYS A 98 13.10 -12.62 7.30
N TYR A 99 13.50 -11.92 6.24
CA TYR A 99 14.90 -11.60 5.98
C TYR A 99 15.50 -10.70 7.06
N GLN A 100 14.75 -9.75 7.58
CA GLN A 100 15.20 -8.80 8.58
C GLN A 100 14.94 -9.20 10.04
N ASP A 101 14.32 -10.36 10.28
CA ASP A 101 13.90 -10.86 11.60
C ASP A 101 13.13 -9.79 12.41
N ASP A 102 12.21 -9.10 11.72
CA ASP A 102 11.38 -8.05 12.29
C ASP A 102 10.21 -7.78 11.35
N PRO A 103 8.97 -7.69 11.82
CA PRO A 103 7.83 -7.53 10.94
C PRO A 103 7.97 -6.34 9.98
N CYS A 104 7.74 -6.59 8.69
CA CYS A 104 7.60 -5.54 7.69
C CYS A 104 6.20 -4.95 7.76
N ILE A 105 6.08 -3.63 7.83
CA ILE A 105 4.78 -2.96 7.72
C ILE A 105 4.47 -2.76 6.24
N MET A 106 3.39 -3.37 5.78
CA MET A 106 2.89 -3.20 4.42
C MET A 106 1.75 -2.20 4.43
N ASN A 107 2.01 -1.00 3.94
CA ASN A 107 1.01 0.06 3.87
C ASN A 107 0.23 0.00 2.56
N LEU A 108 -1.05 -0.18 2.64
CA LEU A 108 -1.98 -0.16 1.53
C LEU A 108 -2.66 1.22 1.47
N TRP A 109 -2.07 2.12 0.70
CA TRP A 109 -2.69 3.40 0.38
C TRP A 109 -3.61 3.24 -0.84
N ILE A 110 -4.89 3.59 -0.68
CA ILE A 110 -5.91 3.39 -1.70
C ILE A 110 -6.38 4.74 -2.20
N GLN A 111 -6.11 5.03 -3.46
CA GLN A 111 -6.40 6.31 -4.11
C GLN A 111 -7.84 6.44 -4.63
N ASP A 112 -8.65 5.41 -4.51
CA ASP A 112 -9.96 5.31 -5.13
C ASP A 112 -10.90 6.45 -4.75
N GLY A 113 -11.32 7.21 -5.75
CA GLY A 113 -12.19 8.36 -5.62
C GLY A 113 -12.53 8.93 -6.99
N SER A 114 -13.33 9.99 -7.03
CA SER A 114 -13.68 10.67 -8.27
C SER A 114 -14.00 12.14 -8.05
N LYS A 115 -13.93 12.94 -9.12
CA LYS A 115 -14.33 14.35 -9.10
C LYS A 115 -15.81 14.53 -8.83
N GLU A 116 -16.61 13.58 -9.32
CA GLU A 116 -18.06 13.59 -9.15
C GLU A 116 -18.46 12.60 -8.05
N VAL A 117 -19.44 13.03 -7.25
CA VAL A 117 -20.00 12.16 -6.23
C VAL A 117 -20.95 11.17 -6.88
N PRO A 118 -20.69 9.85 -6.81
CA PRO A 118 -21.55 8.87 -7.45
C PRO A 118 -22.92 8.77 -6.73
N ALA A 119 -23.95 8.45 -7.49
CA ALA A 119 -25.30 8.25 -6.94
C ALA A 119 -25.35 7.11 -5.91
N SER A 120 -24.52 6.09 -6.08
CA SER A 120 -24.46 4.93 -5.18
C SER A 120 -23.09 4.79 -4.52
N ARG A 121 -22.82 5.59 -3.48
CA ARG A 121 -21.59 5.52 -2.71
C ARG A 121 -21.39 4.16 -2.04
N LEU A 122 -22.47 3.57 -1.55
CA LEU A 122 -22.42 2.27 -0.87
C LEU A 122 -21.94 1.15 -1.78
N LYS A 123 -22.32 1.17 -3.05
CA LYS A 123 -21.87 0.16 -4.04
C LYS A 123 -20.33 0.10 -4.12
N TYR A 124 -19.66 1.24 -4.24
CA TYR A 124 -18.20 1.27 -4.36
C TYR A 124 -17.52 0.85 -3.05
N ARG A 125 -18.08 1.20 -1.90
CA ARG A 125 -17.58 0.72 -0.60
C ARG A 125 -17.73 -0.79 -0.43
N GLN A 126 -18.84 -1.37 -0.90
CA GLN A 126 -19.04 -2.81 -0.90
C GLN A 126 -18.04 -3.54 -1.81
N ILE A 127 -17.77 -3.00 -2.99
CA ILE A 127 -16.74 -3.54 -3.91
C ILE A 127 -15.35 -3.46 -3.24
N LEU A 128 -15.03 -2.32 -2.62
CA LEU A 128 -13.76 -2.15 -1.91
C LEU A 128 -13.64 -3.15 -0.75
N GLU A 129 -14.68 -3.33 0.07
CA GLU A 129 -14.69 -4.28 1.18
C GLU A 129 -14.45 -5.71 0.68
N GLN A 130 -15.10 -6.12 -0.42
CA GLN A 130 -14.89 -7.43 -1.04
C GLN A 130 -13.44 -7.61 -1.51
N SER A 131 -12.86 -6.59 -2.15
CA SER A 131 -11.46 -6.62 -2.59
C SER A 131 -10.49 -6.74 -1.42
N LEU A 132 -10.73 -5.99 -0.35
CA LEU A 132 -9.92 -6.06 0.87
C LEU A 132 -10.05 -7.43 1.56
N ASP A 133 -11.24 -7.97 1.64
CA ASP A 133 -11.47 -9.31 2.23
C ASP A 133 -10.74 -10.40 1.44
N GLU A 134 -10.70 -10.30 0.11
CA GLU A 134 -9.96 -11.22 -0.74
C GLU A 134 -8.44 -11.05 -0.58
N ILE A 135 -7.94 -9.81 -0.54
CA ILE A 135 -6.52 -9.50 -0.34
C ILE A 135 -6.04 -10.05 1.00
N PHE A 136 -6.83 -9.87 2.06
CA PHE A 136 -6.46 -10.25 3.42
C PHE A 136 -6.85 -11.68 3.81
N ALA A 137 -7.36 -12.48 2.89
CA ALA A 137 -7.73 -13.88 3.16
C ALA A 137 -6.53 -14.75 3.57
N THR A 138 -5.32 -14.44 3.10
CA THR A 138 -4.10 -15.13 3.51
C THR A 138 -3.47 -14.42 4.71
N GLU A 139 -3.24 -15.13 5.80
CA GLU A 139 -2.52 -14.63 6.97
C GLU A 139 -1.01 -14.80 6.79
N TYR A 140 -0.26 -13.77 7.15
CA TYR A 140 1.21 -13.77 7.18
C TYR A 140 1.72 -13.53 8.60
N LYS A 141 2.93 -14.03 8.92
CA LYS A 141 3.50 -13.97 10.27
C LYS A 141 4.54 -12.87 10.44
N ASN A 142 5.29 -12.59 9.37
CA ASN A 142 6.45 -11.70 9.42
C ASN A 142 6.14 -10.33 8.80
N MET A 143 4.88 -10.02 8.59
CA MET A 143 4.44 -8.70 8.15
C MET A 143 3.18 -8.25 8.89
N LYS A 144 2.89 -6.98 8.82
CA LYS A 144 1.66 -6.37 9.34
C LYS A 144 0.98 -5.59 8.23
N ASP A 145 -0.30 -5.88 8.01
CA ASP A 145 -1.13 -5.10 7.10
C ASP A 145 -1.53 -3.78 7.74
N CYS A 146 -1.34 -2.70 7.00
CA CYS A 146 -1.76 -1.36 7.35
C CYS A 146 -2.56 -0.76 6.20
N ILE A 147 -3.66 -0.10 6.49
CA ILE A 147 -4.54 0.53 5.52
C ILE A 147 -4.50 2.03 5.72
N GLU A 148 -4.31 2.77 4.64
CA GLU A 148 -4.24 4.23 4.67
C GLU A 148 -5.33 4.85 3.81
N ALA A 149 -6.03 5.83 4.37
CA ALA A 149 -7.02 6.59 3.65
C ALA A 149 -6.34 7.61 2.73
N LYS A 150 -6.95 7.84 1.55
CA LYS A 150 -6.58 8.96 0.69
C LYS A 150 -7.05 10.26 1.30
N LEU A 151 -6.24 11.33 1.11
CA LEU A 151 -6.68 12.68 1.41
C LEU A 151 -7.91 13.05 0.59
N PHE A 152 -8.91 13.56 1.28
CA PHE A 152 -9.98 14.31 0.65
C PHE A 152 -9.38 15.55 -0.04
N GLY A 153 -9.57 15.64 -1.36
CA GLY A 153 -9.20 16.82 -2.12
C GLY A 153 -7.77 16.89 -2.66
N ILE A 154 -6.93 15.86 -2.56
CA ILE A 154 -5.76 15.79 -3.41
C ILE A 154 -6.23 15.59 -4.84
N GLY A 155 -5.99 16.59 -5.69
CA GLY A 155 -6.28 16.51 -7.11
C GLY A 155 -7.73 16.76 -7.50
N LEU A 156 -8.48 17.55 -6.76
CA LEU A 156 -9.82 18.01 -7.12
C LEU A 156 -10.93 16.94 -6.98
N GLU A 157 -10.71 15.88 -6.22
CA GLU A 157 -11.76 14.88 -6.01
C GLU A 157 -12.73 15.33 -4.93
N SER A 158 -14.02 15.21 -5.22
CA SER A 158 -15.11 15.46 -4.28
C SER A 158 -15.53 14.21 -3.52
N TYR A 159 -15.07 13.03 -3.93
CA TYR A 159 -15.46 11.75 -3.38
C TYR A 159 -14.27 10.81 -3.25
N THR A 160 -14.07 10.27 -2.06
CA THR A 160 -13.20 9.12 -1.80
C THR A 160 -14.04 7.91 -1.42
N VAL A 161 -13.71 6.73 -1.95
CA VAL A 161 -14.45 5.50 -1.64
C VAL A 161 -14.22 5.09 -0.19
N GLY A 162 -12.95 5.03 0.22
CA GLY A 162 -12.53 4.74 1.58
C GLY A 162 -12.18 6.03 2.33
N SER A 163 -13.01 6.40 3.32
CA SER A 163 -12.71 7.45 4.29
C SER A 163 -12.02 6.88 5.52
N TYR A 164 -11.49 7.74 6.40
CA TYR A 164 -10.94 7.31 7.68
C TYR A 164 -11.98 6.54 8.51
N ASP A 165 -13.23 7.01 8.57
CA ASP A 165 -14.31 6.31 9.28
C ASP A 165 -14.51 4.87 8.77
N PHE A 166 -14.47 4.70 7.45
CA PHE A 166 -14.60 3.38 6.83
C PHE A 166 -13.41 2.49 7.20
N TYR A 167 -12.18 2.99 7.08
CA TYR A 167 -10.98 2.18 7.38
C TYR A 167 -10.79 1.92 8.88
N LEU A 168 -11.17 2.86 9.77
CA LEU A 168 -11.19 2.61 11.21
C LEU A 168 -12.18 1.49 11.55
N GLY A 169 -13.38 1.53 10.98
CA GLY A 169 -14.38 0.48 11.17
C GLY A 169 -13.91 -0.87 10.60
N TYR A 170 -13.37 -0.87 9.39
CA TYR A 170 -12.85 -2.07 8.75
C TYR A 170 -11.65 -2.64 9.51
N GLY A 171 -10.68 -1.81 9.87
CA GLY A 171 -9.49 -2.20 10.62
C GLY A 171 -9.83 -2.81 11.98
N ALA A 172 -10.76 -2.19 12.73
CA ALA A 172 -11.25 -2.75 13.99
C ALA A 172 -11.94 -4.10 13.81
N LYS A 173 -12.80 -4.23 12.78
CA LYS A 173 -13.52 -5.49 12.47
C LYS A 173 -12.58 -6.63 12.04
N LYS A 174 -11.52 -6.31 11.30
CA LYS A 174 -10.62 -7.29 10.67
C LYS A 174 -9.24 -7.39 11.34
N ASN A 175 -9.04 -6.71 12.47
CA ASN A 175 -7.76 -6.65 13.18
C ASN A 175 -6.59 -6.19 12.28
N LYS A 176 -6.81 -5.13 11.52
CA LYS A 176 -5.79 -4.50 10.67
C LYS A 176 -5.39 -3.15 11.24
N ILE A 177 -4.12 -2.76 11.03
CA ILE A 177 -3.62 -1.45 11.44
C ILE A 177 -4.18 -0.38 10.47
N VAL A 178 -4.42 0.81 10.97
CA VAL A 178 -4.78 1.97 10.15
C VAL A 178 -3.66 3.01 10.25
N THR A 179 -3.12 3.41 9.11
CA THR A 179 -2.16 4.51 9.03
C THR A 179 -2.92 5.83 9.14
N LEU A 180 -2.50 6.66 10.08
CA LEU A 180 -3.00 8.02 10.25
C LEU A 180 -1.97 8.98 9.64
N ASP A 181 -2.16 9.36 8.38
CA ASP A 181 -1.38 10.42 7.76
C ASP A 181 -2.05 11.76 8.05
N THR A 182 -1.47 12.52 8.98
CA THR A 182 -2.03 13.83 9.40
C THR A 182 -2.02 14.87 8.28
N GLY A 183 -1.21 14.68 7.23
CA GLY A 183 -1.26 15.47 6.01
C GLY A 183 -2.50 15.20 5.16
N HIS A 184 -3.20 14.11 5.44
CA HIS A 184 -4.41 13.70 4.74
C HIS A 184 -5.71 14.09 5.46
N PHE A 185 -5.64 14.76 6.60
CA PHE A 185 -6.81 15.27 7.30
C PHE A 185 -7.26 16.62 6.75
N HIS A 186 -8.56 16.85 6.74
CA HIS A 186 -9.09 18.17 6.50
C HIS A 186 -8.72 19.10 7.66
N LEU A 187 -8.56 20.40 7.39
CA LEU A 187 -8.13 21.37 8.39
C LEU A 187 -9.09 21.52 9.59
N THR A 188 -10.29 20.94 9.48
CA THR A 188 -11.32 20.98 10.55
C THR A 188 -11.44 19.67 11.33
N GLU A 189 -10.60 18.67 11.04
CA GLU A 189 -10.60 17.38 11.73
C GLU A 189 -9.55 17.29 12.83
#